data_17097296952bf15f1888682e33722ab5
#
_entry.id   17097296952bf15f1888682e33722ab5
#
_cell.length_a   1.000
_cell.length_b   1.000
_cell.length_c   1.000
_cell.angle_alpha   90.00
_cell.angle_beta   90.00
_cell.angle_gamma   90.00
#
_symmetry.space_group_name_H-M   'P 1'
#
loop_
_entity.id
_entity.type
_entity.pdbx_description
1 polymer ?
#
loop_
_entity_poly.entity_id
_entity_poly.type
_entity_poly.pdbx_seq_one_letter_code
_entity_poly.pdbx_strand_id
1 'polypeptide(L)'
;MTRLEDFLKLNKSRQIWTISKDQSVMQALILMSEKNIGAIMIVDNNDFPIGIFSEGDYARKIVLKGKSSKDTLLDEVMTKELITVTGDYKIDQCMEIMNEKKIRHLPVLENKKIIGIISIGDVLKIMIKEQKELIDHLQKFITS
;
A
#
# COMPACT_ATOMS: atom_id res chain seq x y z
N MET A 1 8.72 16.17 -9.27
CA MET A 1 8.22 14.85 -8.82
C MET A 1 6.84 14.98 -8.18
N THR A 2 5.98 14.03 -8.48
CA THR A 2 4.62 13.98 -7.95
C THR A 2 4.64 13.73 -6.44
N ARG A 3 3.81 14.46 -5.71
CA ARG A 3 3.57 14.19 -4.29
C ARG A 3 2.41 13.20 -4.14
N LEU A 4 2.43 12.40 -3.08
CA LEU A 4 1.38 11.43 -2.82
C LEU A 4 0.00 12.06 -2.71
N GLU A 5 -0.10 13.22 -2.07
CA GLU A 5 -1.39 13.92 -1.94
C GLU A 5 -2.00 14.28 -3.28
N ASP A 6 -1.19 14.65 -4.28
CA ASP A 6 -1.68 14.96 -5.62
C ASP A 6 -2.18 13.71 -6.34
N PHE A 7 -1.44 12.61 -6.22
CA PHE A 7 -1.86 11.32 -6.77
C PHE A 7 -3.19 10.85 -6.15
N LEU A 8 -3.32 10.95 -4.84
CA LEU A 8 -4.54 10.53 -4.14
C LEU A 8 -5.73 11.40 -4.49
N LYS A 9 -5.53 12.70 -4.70
CA LYS A 9 -6.59 13.62 -5.15
C LYS A 9 -7.10 13.26 -6.55
N LEU A 10 -6.21 12.90 -7.46
CA LEU A 10 -6.57 12.49 -8.81
C LEU A 10 -7.30 11.15 -8.85
N ASN A 11 -7.14 10.33 -7.83
CA ASN A 11 -7.70 8.99 -7.72
C ASN A 11 -8.72 8.89 -6.58
N LYS A 12 -9.59 9.91 -6.45
CA LYS A 12 -10.59 9.99 -5.36
C LYS A 12 -11.57 8.82 -5.30
N SER A 13 -11.82 8.17 -6.43
CA SER A 13 -12.70 6.99 -6.48
C SER A 13 -12.04 5.74 -5.91
N ARG A 14 -10.75 5.81 -5.63
CA ARG A 14 -10.00 4.69 -5.06
C ARG A 14 -10.40 4.50 -3.62
N GLN A 15 -10.96 3.35 -3.31
CA GLN A 15 -11.41 3.03 -1.96
C GLN A 15 -10.28 2.47 -1.11
N ILE A 16 -10.33 2.75 0.19
CA ILE A 16 -9.41 2.20 1.17
C ILE A 16 -10.14 1.04 1.85
N TRP A 17 -9.54 -0.15 1.75
CA TRP A 17 -10.09 -1.34 2.36
C TRP A 17 -9.36 -1.65 3.65
N THR A 18 -10.11 -1.83 4.72
CA THR A 18 -9.59 -2.19 6.04
C THR A 18 -10.30 -3.42 6.58
N ILE A 19 -9.71 -4.05 7.57
CA ILE A 19 -10.28 -5.23 8.22
C ILE A 19 -9.93 -5.20 9.70
N SER A 20 -10.79 -5.78 10.54
CA SER A 20 -10.55 -5.88 11.98
C SER A 20 -9.48 -6.92 12.29
N LYS A 21 -8.69 -6.67 13.31
CA LYS A 21 -7.68 -7.59 13.81
C LYS A 21 -8.27 -8.93 14.29
N ASP A 22 -9.55 -8.95 14.63
CA ASP A 22 -10.25 -10.13 15.14
C ASP A 22 -10.79 -11.03 14.04
N GLN A 23 -10.59 -10.65 12.78
CA GLN A 23 -10.93 -11.46 11.63
C GLN A 23 -9.82 -12.47 11.33
N SER A 24 -10.18 -13.56 10.66
CA SER A 24 -9.22 -14.59 10.28
C SER A 24 -8.37 -14.18 9.07
N VAL A 25 -7.23 -14.85 8.92
CA VAL A 25 -6.40 -14.73 7.72
C VAL A 25 -7.22 -15.04 6.47
N MET A 26 -8.07 -16.07 6.51
CA MET A 26 -8.93 -16.45 5.38
C MET A 26 -9.84 -15.30 4.94
N GLN A 27 -10.44 -14.60 5.90
CA GLN A 27 -11.31 -13.46 5.60
C GLN A 27 -10.54 -12.32 4.93
N ALA A 28 -9.30 -12.07 5.37
CA ALA A 28 -8.44 -11.09 4.72
C ALA A 28 -8.12 -11.49 3.29
N LEU A 29 -7.78 -12.77 3.06
CA LEU A 29 -7.47 -13.27 1.72
C LEU A 29 -8.65 -13.16 0.77
N ILE A 30 -9.86 -13.47 1.25
CA ILE A 30 -11.08 -13.34 0.45
C ILE A 30 -11.27 -11.89 0.03
N LEU A 31 -11.16 -10.95 0.98
CA LEU A 31 -11.32 -9.53 0.68
C LEU A 31 -10.24 -9.02 -0.28
N MET A 32 -8.99 -9.42 -0.05
CA MET A 32 -7.88 -9.05 -0.94
C MET A 32 -8.09 -9.57 -2.36
N SER A 33 -8.59 -10.78 -2.49
CA SER A 33 -8.92 -11.38 -3.80
C SER A 33 -10.07 -10.66 -4.49
N GLU A 34 -11.15 -10.39 -3.77
CA GLU A 34 -12.31 -9.69 -4.32
C GLU A 34 -11.97 -8.27 -4.80
N LYS A 35 -11.10 -7.58 -4.06
CA LYS A 35 -10.72 -6.19 -4.37
C LYS A 35 -9.46 -6.08 -5.20
N ASN A 36 -8.84 -7.21 -5.51
CA ASN A 36 -7.60 -7.29 -6.28
C ASN A 36 -6.50 -6.39 -5.70
N ILE A 37 -6.27 -6.53 -4.40
CA ILE A 37 -5.24 -5.80 -3.67
C ILE A 37 -4.24 -6.77 -3.04
N GLY A 38 -2.97 -6.38 -2.99
CA GLY A 38 -1.88 -7.21 -2.49
C GLY A 38 -1.58 -7.04 -1.00
N ALA A 39 -2.24 -6.09 -0.35
CA ALA A 39 -2.11 -5.85 1.09
C ALA A 39 -3.37 -5.20 1.61
N ILE A 40 -3.66 -5.41 2.89
CA ILE A 40 -4.82 -4.81 3.55
C ILE A 40 -4.42 -4.24 4.90
N MET A 41 -4.96 -3.06 5.22
CA MET A 41 -4.75 -2.45 6.53
C MET A 41 -5.64 -3.08 7.56
N ILE A 42 -5.06 -3.32 8.73
CA ILE A 42 -5.77 -3.86 9.87
C ILE A 42 -5.98 -2.75 10.88
N VAL A 43 -7.20 -2.62 11.35
CA VAL A 43 -7.61 -1.55 12.25
C VAL A 43 -8.14 -2.11 13.57
N ASP A 44 -8.09 -1.28 14.60
CA ASP A 44 -8.70 -1.58 15.88
C ASP A 44 -10.18 -1.18 15.90
N ASN A 45 -10.82 -1.27 17.07
CA ASN A 45 -12.25 -0.95 17.24
C ASN A 45 -12.57 0.52 16.99
N ASN A 46 -11.58 1.39 16.99
CA ASN A 46 -11.73 2.83 16.75
C ASN A 46 -11.29 3.23 15.34
N ASP A 47 -11.14 2.25 14.45
CA ASP A 47 -10.67 2.42 13.06
C ASP A 47 -9.25 3.00 12.94
N PHE A 48 -8.43 2.88 13.98
CA PHE A 48 -7.02 3.25 13.89
C PHE A 48 -6.19 2.12 13.28
N PRO A 49 -5.25 2.46 12.39
CA PRO A 49 -4.38 1.46 11.78
C PRO A 49 -3.42 0.88 12.82
N ILE A 50 -3.42 -0.44 12.96
CA ILE A 50 -2.58 -1.16 13.92
C ILE A 50 -1.67 -2.19 13.28
N GLY A 51 -1.88 -2.50 12.02
CA GLY A 51 -1.09 -3.47 11.31
C GLY A 51 -1.39 -3.51 9.83
N ILE A 52 -0.60 -4.29 9.12
CA ILE A 52 -0.80 -4.56 7.70
C ILE A 52 -0.58 -6.06 7.44
N PHE A 53 -1.33 -6.61 6.51
CA PHE A 53 -1.17 -8.00 6.08
C PHE A 53 -1.07 -8.03 4.56
N SER A 54 0.02 -8.61 4.07
CA SER A 54 0.33 -8.67 2.63
C SER A 54 0.38 -10.12 2.14
N GLU A 55 0.39 -10.29 0.82
CA GLU A 55 0.61 -11.60 0.19
C GLU A 55 1.93 -12.22 0.62
N GLY A 56 2.96 -11.39 0.81
CA GLY A 56 4.24 -11.86 1.33
C GLY A 56 4.13 -12.36 2.77
N ASP A 57 3.34 -11.69 3.61
CA ASP A 57 3.07 -12.16 4.97
C ASP A 57 2.37 -13.50 4.95
N TYR A 58 1.40 -13.69 4.04
CA TYR A 58 0.72 -14.95 3.89
C TYR A 58 1.69 -16.09 3.58
N ALA A 59 2.58 -15.89 2.62
CA ALA A 59 3.58 -16.89 2.25
C ALA A 59 4.50 -17.23 3.42
N ARG A 60 5.06 -16.22 4.07
CA ARG A 60 6.08 -16.42 5.12
C ARG A 60 5.51 -16.84 6.46
N LYS A 61 4.36 -16.30 6.84
CA LYS A 61 3.82 -16.47 8.20
C LYS A 61 2.74 -17.54 8.29
N ILE A 62 2.10 -17.87 7.18
CA ILE A 62 1.02 -18.87 7.15
C ILE A 62 1.46 -20.13 6.42
N VAL A 63 1.75 -20.04 5.13
CA VAL A 63 2.07 -21.22 4.31
C VAL A 63 3.34 -21.91 4.82
N LEU A 64 4.44 -21.18 4.94
CA LEU A 64 5.74 -21.74 5.36
C LEU A 64 5.77 -22.15 6.82
N LYS A 65 4.88 -21.64 7.66
CA LYS A 65 4.75 -22.01 9.06
C LYS A 65 3.71 -23.10 9.31
N GLY A 66 3.04 -23.58 8.26
CA GLY A 66 2.03 -24.62 8.38
C GLY A 66 0.80 -24.20 9.18
N LYS A 67 0.48 -22.91 9.20
CA LYS A 67 -0.68 -22.40 9.92
C LYS A 67 -1.95 -22.50 9.11
N SER A 68 -3.08 -22.61 9.81
CA SER A 68 -4.40 -22.63 9.19
C SER A 68 -4.91 -21.22 8.94
N SER A 69 -5.25 -20.90 7.69
CA SER A 69 -5.82 -19.60 7.34
C SER A 69 -7.17 -19.35 8.00
N LYS A 70 -7.96 -20.41 8.22
CA LYS A 70 -9.27 -20.30 8.87
C LYS A 70 -9.18 -20.08 10.38
N ASP A 71 -8.16 -20.66 11.01
CA ASP A 71 -8.06 -20.69 12.47
C ASP A 71 -7.04 -19.67 13.02
N THR A 72 -6.36 -18.95 12.16
CA THR A 72 -5.38 -17.93 12.58
C THR A 72 -6.01 -16.55 12.47
N LEU A 73 -5.98 -15.80 13.57
CA LEU A 73 -6.46 -14.42 13.60
C LEU A 73 -5.39 -13.47 13.05
N LEU A 74 -5.82 -12.40 12.42
CA LEU A 74 -4.91 -11.39 11.87
C LEU A 74 -4.02 -10.76 12.94
N ASP A 75 -4.57 -10.56 14.15
CA ASP A 75 -3.78 -10.01 15.27
C ASP A 75 -2.53 -10.84 15.59
N GLU A 76 -2.56 -12.14 15.34
CA GLU A 76 -1.43 -13.03 15.62
C GLU A 76 -0.30 -12.91 14.60
N VAL A 77 -0.61 -12.52 13.36
CA VAL A 77 0.34 -12.63 12.24
C VAL A 77 0.55 -11.33 11.46
N MET A 78 -0.25 -10.31 11.67
CA MET A 78 -0.08 -9.03 10.98
C MET A 78 1.27 -8.40 11.30
N THR A 79 1.78 -7.62 10.38
CA THR A 79 2.97 -6.79 10.63
C THR A 79 2.54 -5.58 11.42
N LYS A 80 3.01 -5.47 12.66
CA LYS A 80 2.64 -4.41 13.62
C LYS A 80 3.49 -3.16 13.49
N GLU A 81 4.73 -3.31 13.04
CA GLU A 81 5.61 -2.17 12.80
C GLU A 81 5.25 -1.54 11.45
N LEU A 82 4.33 -0.58 11.48
CA LEU A 82 3.90 0.10 10.26
C LEU A 82 4.94 1.12 9.83
N ILE A 83 5.38 0.99 8.58
CA ILE A 83 6.20 2.01 7.93
C ILE A 83 5.22 2.84 7.11
N THR A 84 5.03 4.09 7.50
CA THR A 84 4.02 4.97 6.92
C THR A 84 4.67 6.22 6.36
N VAL A 85 3.94 6.88 5.47
CA VAL A 85 4.33 8.17 4.90
C VAL A 85 3.16 9.13 4.99
N THR A 86 3.42 10.41 4.81
CA THR A 86 2.40 11.45 4.73
C THR A 86 2.24 11.90 3.29
N GLY A 87 1.18 12.65 3.00
CA GLY A 87 0.85 13.06 1.63
C GLY A 87 1.87 13.98 0.96
N ASP A 88 2.73 14.62 1.73
CA ASP A 88 3.78 15.52 1.23
C ASP A 88 5.01 14.76 0.69
N TYR A 89 5.11 13.46 0.95
CA TYR A 89 6.19 12.64 0.39
C TYR A 89 6.12 12.59 -1.12
N LYS A 90 7.28 12.65 -1.75
CA LYS A 90 7.40 12.52 -3.21
C LYS A 90 7.55 11.05 -3.61
N ILE A 91 7.24 10.76 -4.85
CA ILE A 91 7.26 9.37 -5.36
C ILE A 91 8.65 8.74 -5.26
N ASP A 92 9.70 9.49 -5.55
CA ASP A 92 11.07 8.98 -5.43
C ASP A 92 11.44 8.62 -3.99
N GLN A 93 10.96 9.38 -3.00
CA GLN A 93 11.14 9.08 -1.59
C GLN A 93 10.44 7.77 -1.21
N CYS A 94 9.24 7.55 -1.74
CA CYS A 94 8.50 6.30 -1.53
C CYS A 94 9.24 5.10 -2.11
N MET A 95 9.80 5.25 -3.30
CA MET A 95 10.59 4.20 -3.95
C MET A 95 11.82 3.85 -3.10
N GLU A 96 12.51 4.83 -2.57
CA GLU A 96 13.67 4.63 -1.70
C GLU A 96 13.30 3.83 -0.45
N ILE A 97 12.19 4.21 0.20
CA ILE A 97 11.70 3.51 1.40
C ILE A 97 11.34 2.06 1.08
N MET A 98 10.61 1.84 0.00
CA MET A 98 10.23 0.49 -0.42
C MET A 98 11.45 -0.39 -0.69
N ASN A 99 12.44 0.16 -1.38
CA ASN A 99 13.67 -0.55 -1.69
C ASN A 99 14.50 -0.83 -0.44
N GLU A 100 14.67 0.16 0.42
CA GLU A 100 15.45 0.03 1.65
C GLU A 100 14.83 -0.96 2.63
N LYS A 101 13.52 -0.85 2.83
CA LYS A 101 12.78 -1.70 3.78
C LYS A 101 12.27 -2.99 3.16
N LYS A 102 12.44 -3.18 1.85
CA LYS A 102 12.00 -4.37 1.11
C LYS A 102 10.49 -4.63 1.28
N ILE A 103 9.72 -3.57 1.17
CA ILE A 103 8.26 -3.59 1.23
C ILE A 103 7.69 -3.06 -0.07
N ARG A 104 6.48 -3.49 -0.41
CA ARG A 104 5.81 -3.13 -1.67
C ARG A 104 4.57 -2.27 -1.48
N HIS A 105 4.26 -1.93 -0.25
CA HIS A 105 3.09 -1.14 0.11
C HIS A 105 3.45 -0.17 1.20
N LEU A 106 2.99 1.07 1.06
CA LEU A 106 3.15 2.13 2.07
C LEU A 106 1.79 2.73 2.39
N PRO A 107 1.34 2.58 3.63
CA PRO A 107 0.17 3.33 4.08
C PRO A 107 0.49 4.81 4.13
N VAL A 108 -0.46 5.61 3.65
CA VAL A 108 -0.37 7.07 3.68
C VAL A 108 -1.31 7.59 4.75
N LEU A 109 -0.78 8.33 5.70
CA LEU A 109 -1.53 8.85 6.83
C LEU A 109 -1.65 10.37 6.77
N GLU A 110 -2.76 10.90 7.24
CA GLU A 110 -2.98 12.32 7.50
C GLU A 110 -3.70 12.43 8.84
N ASN A 111 -3.12 13.15 9.79
CA ASN A 111 -3.66 13.28 11.14
C ASN A 111 -3.96 11.92 11.79
N LYS A 112 -3.03 10.98 11.64
CA LYS A 112 -3.10 9.61 12.18
C LYS A 112 -4.19 8.74 11.54
N LYS A 113 -4.84 9.23 10.49
CA LYS A 113 -5.86 8.47 9.74
C LYS A 113 -5.30 8.03 8.40
N ILE A 114 -5.73 6.85 7.95
CA ILE A 114 -5.33 6.34 6.64
C ILE A 114 -6.06 7.13 5.56
N ILE A 115 -5.31 7.72 4.64
CA ILE A 115 -5.87 8.35 3.45
C ILE A 115 -5.61 7.56 2.17
N GLY A 116 -4.80 6.53 2.26
CA GLY A 116 -4.54 5.64 1.13
C GLY A 116 -3.44 4.63 1.43
N ILE A 117 -3.27 3.70 0.52
CA ILE A 117 -2.13 2.79 0.49
C ILE A 117 -1.54 2.91 -0.91
N ILE A 118 -0.24 3.17 -0.99
CA ILE A 118 0.44 3.21 -2.27
C ILE A 118 1.25 1.93 -2.45
N SER A 119 1.11 1.30 -3.61
CA SER A 119 1.85 0.09 -3.96
C SER A 119 3.06 0.41 -4.82
N ILE A 120 3.99 -0.54 -4.92
CA ILE A 120 5.13 -0.40 -5.86
C ILE A 120 4.63 -0.24 -7.30
N GLY A 121 3.52 -0.89 -7.65
CA GLY A 121 2.89 -0.73 -8.96
C GLY A 121 2.41 0.69 -9.22
N ASP A 122 1.82 1.32 -8.21
CA ASP A 122 1.39 2.74 -8.28
C ASP A 122 2.61 3.65 -8.52
N VAL A 123 3.67 3.44 -7.75
CA VAL A 123 4.91 4.23 -7.87
C VAL A 123 5.49 4.10 -9.26
N LEU A 124 5.56 2.88 -9.80
CA LEU A 124 6.09 2.64 -11.14
C LEU A 124 5.25 3.31 -12.22
N LYS A 125 3.94 3.25 -12.12
CA LYS A 125 3.02 3.93 -13.06
C LYS A 125 3.24 5.43 -13.06
N ILE A 126 3.39 6.03 -11.89
CA ILE A 126 3.62 7.47 -11.76
C ILE A 126 4.96 7.85 -12.35
N MET A 127 6.01 7.09 -12.07
CA MET A 127 7.34 7.35 -12.59
C MET A 127 7.38 7.24 -14.12
N ILE A 128 6.73 6.23 -14.69
CA ILE A 128 6.64 6.06 -16.15
C ILE A 128 5.90 7.24 -16.78
N LYS A 129 4.81 7.68 -16.18
CA LYS A 129 4.05 8.83 -16.66
C LYS A 129 4.90 10.10 -16.66
N GLU A 130 5.62 10.35 -15.57
CA GLU A 130 6.52 11.51 -15.47
C GLU A 130 7.62 11.48 -16.54
N GLN A 131 8.20 10.31 -16.80
CA GLN A 131 9.22 10.16 -17.83
C GLN A 131 8.67 10.43 -19.23
N LYS A 132 7.47 9.95 -19.53
CA LYS A 132 6.81 10.20 -20.81
C LYS A 132 6.53 11.69 -21.01
N GLU A 133 6.03 12.36 -19.98
CA GLU A 133 5.79 13.80 -20.01
C GLU A 133 7.06 14.59 -20.27
N LEU A 134 8.16 14.19 -19.62
CA LEU A 134 9.46 14.81 -19.83
C LEU A 134 9.97 14.61 -21.27
N ILE A 135 9.85 13.40 -21.79
CA ILE A 135 10.25 13.08 -23.18
C ILE A 135 9.44 13.93 -24.17
N ASP A 136 8.13 13.99 -23.99
CA ASP A 136 7.25 14.78 -24.85
C ASP A 136 7.63 16.26 -24.82
N HIS A 137 7.92 16.79 -23.64
CA HIS A 137 8.35 18.18 -23.46
C HIS A 137 9.66 18.44 -24.19
N LEU A 138 10.63 17.56 -24.07
CA LEU A 138 11.93 17.68 -24.73
C LEU A 138 11.80 17.58 -26.25
N GLN A 139 10.94 16.69 -26.76
CA GLN A 139 10.69 16.55 -28.18
C GLN A 139 10.08 17.83 -28.76
N LYS A 140 9.10 18.43 -28.09
CA LYS A 140 8.53 19.71 -28.50
C LYS A 140 9.57 20.81 -28.52
N PHE A 141 10.48 20.82 -27.56
CA PHE A 141 11.55 21.80 -27.51
C PHE A 141 12.52 21.66 -28.69
N ILE A 142 12.84 20.43 -29.09
CA ILE A 142 13.76 20.14 -30.20
C ILE A 142 13.11 20.47 -31.55
N THR A 143 11.81 20.22 -31.69
CA THR A 143 11.10 20.38 -32.99
C THR A 143 10.53 21.77 -33.23
N SER A 144 10.57 22.64 -32.25
CA SER A 144 10.04 24.01 -32.39
C SER A 144 11.07 25.07 -32.85
#